data_d61b655d6b229698c0e7067ada83ca1c
#
_entry.id   d61b655d6b229698c0e7067ada83ca1c
#
_cell.length_a   1.000
_cell.length_b   1.000
_cell.length_c   1.000
_cell.angle_alpha   90.00
_cell.angle_beta   90.00
_cell.angle_gamma   90.00
#
_symmetry.space_group_name_H-M   'P 1'
#
loop_
_entity.id
_entity.type
_entity.pdbx_description
1 polymer ?
#
loop_
_entity_poly.entity_id
_entity_poly.type
_entity_poly.pdbx_seq_one_letter_code
_entity_poly.pdbx_strand_id
1 'polypeptide(L)'
;MNNSISINELKKQVNPIIVDIRDNYSYNISHIKNSINIPYYNLLNNYSHYLNKNNIYYLYCEEGKQSSDISKRLNAFGYNTKSIQGGFKSFT
;
A
#
# COMPACT_ATOMS: atom_id res chain seq x y z
N MET A 1 -8.57 -12.39 -9.26
CA MET A 1 -7.21 -11.87 -9.46
C MET A 1 -6.54 -11.62 -8.12
N ASN A 2 -5.28 -11.98 -8.03
CA ASN A 2 -4.52 -11.78 -6.81
C ASN A 2 -4.10 -10.32 -6.67
N ASN A 3 -4.59 -9.65 -5.61
CA ASN A 3 -4.24 -8.26 -5.33
C ASN A 3 -3.24 -8.14 -4.17
N SER A 4 -2.48 -9.20 -3.90
CA SER A 4 -1.48 -9.19 -2.86
C SER A 4 -0.10 -9.54 -3.40
N ILE A 5 0.92 -9.16 -2.63
CA ILE A 5 2.31 -9.47 -2.97
C ILE A 5 3.04 -9.83 -1.68
N SER A 6 3.92 -10.82 -1.75
CA SER A 6 4.76 -11.16 -0.62
C SER A 6 5.92 -10.18 -0.49
N ILE A 7 6.54 -10.15 0.69
CA ILE A 7 7.73 -9.32 0.90
C ILE A 7 8.86 -9.75 -0.02
N ASN A 8 9.04 -11.05 -0.21
CA ASN A 8 10.09 -11.55 -1.09
C ASN A 8 9.88 -11.10 -2.54
N GLU A 9 8.63 -11.12 -3.01
CA GLU A 9 8.32 -10.63 -4.35
C GLU A 9 8.50 -9.11 -4.45
N LEU A 10 8.13 -8.38 -3.41
CA LEU A 10 8.30 -6.93 -3.38
C LEU A 10 9.76 -6.55 -3.54
N LYS A 11 10.66 -7.28 -2.87
CA LYS A 11 12.09 -7.01 -2.91
C LYS A 11 12.70 -7.19 -4.31
N LYS A 12 12.02 -7.91 -5.18
CA LYS A 12 12.47 -8.11 -6.57
C LYS A 12 12.04 -6.99 -7.50
N GLN A 13 11.17 -6.09 -7.03
CA GLN A 13 10.68 -4.99 -7.86
C GLN A 13 11.71 -3.87 -7.90
N VAL A 14 11.82 -3.21 -9.07
CA VAL A 14 12.73 -2.09 -9.26
C VAL A 14 12.00 -0.79 -8.93
N ASN A 15 12.52 -0.05 -7.95
CA ASN A 15 11.94 1.23 -7.51
C ASN A 15 10.42 1.18 -7.28
N PRO A 16 9.93 0.25 -6.46
CA PRO A 16 8.49 0.12 -6.25
C PRO A 16 7.94 1.35 -5.53
N ILE A 17 6.73 1.75 -5.90
CA ILE A 17 6.02 2.83 -5.20
C ILE A 17 5.30 2.17 -4.02
N ILE A 18 5.80 2.40 -2.82
CA ILE A 18 5.26 1.80 -1.60
C ILE A 18 4.49 2.85 -0.82
N VAL A 19 3.25 2.53 -0.47
CA VAL A 19 2.37 3.45 0.24
C VAL A 19 1.99 2.87 1.58
N ASP A 20 2.33 3.59 2.65
CA ASP A 20 1.93 3.27 4.02
C ASP A 20 0.58 3.91 4.27
N ILE A 21 -0.45 3.09 4.50
CA ILE A 21 -1.81 3.61 4.74
C ILE A 21 -2.16 3.65 6.22
N ARG A 22 -1.17 3.51 7.11
CA ARG A 22 -1.37 3.68 8.55
C ARG A 22 -1.51 5.16 8.86
N ASP A 23 -1.82 5.47 10.11
CA ASP A 23 -1.89 6.87 10.52
C ASP A 23 -0.49 7.51 10.51
N ASN A 24 -0.47 8.82 10.50
CA ASN A 24 0.76 9.62 10.42
C ASN A 24 1.69 9.36 11.63
N TYR A 25 1.12 9.17 12.79
CA TYR A 25 1.89 8.91 14.00
C TYR A 25 2.70 7.62 13.89
N SER A 26 2.04 6.54 13.47
CA SER A 26 2.71 5.24 13.29
C SER A 26 3.80 5.32 12.24
N TYR A 27 3.51 5.98 11.13
CA TYR A 27 4.48 6.18 10.04
C TYR A 27 5.73 6.91 10.54
N ASN A 28 5.55 7.96 11.32
CA ASN A 28 6.66 8.76 11.81
C ASN A 28 7.54 8.00 12.79
N ILE A 29 6.98 7.06 13.55
CA ILE A 29 7.76 6.24 14.46
C ILE A 29 8.67 5.29 13.69
N SER A 30 8.12 4.60 12.70
CA SER A 30 8.88 3.67 11.87
C SER A 30 8.08 3.30 10.62
N HIS A 31 8.73 3.22 9.48
CA HIS A 31 8.07 2.85 8.24
C HIS A 31 9.06 2.15 7.30
N ILE A 32 8.53 1.52 6.26
CA ILE A 32 9.37 0.90 5.24
C ILE A 32 10.12 1.99 4.49
N LYS A 33 11.42 1.78 4.33
CA LYS A 33 12.28 2.73 3.62
C LYS A 33 11.70 3.08 2.25
N ASN A 34 11.68 4.37 1.94
CA ASN A 34 11.17 4.94 0.69
C ASN A 34 9.65 4.85 0.53
N SER A 35 8.92 4.42 1.56
CA SER A 35 7.46 4.49 1.50
C SER A 35 6.97 5.91 1.73
N ILE A 36 5.80 6.21 1.15
CA ILE A 36 5.11 7.47 1.40
C ILE A 36 3.88 7.18 2.24
N ASN A 37 3.46 8.14 3.04
CA ASN A 37 2.31 7.97 3.93
C ASN A 37 1.06 8.62 3.34
N ILE A 38 0.06 7.80 3.03
CA ILE A 38 -1.27 8.27 2.65
C ILE A 38 -2.24 7.49 3.54
N PRO A 39 -2.71 8.07 4.66
CA PRO A 39 -3.60 7.34 5.56
C PRO A 39 -4.83 6.79 4.87
N TYR A 40 -5.33 5.66 5.37
CA TYR A 40 -6.41 4.89 4.76
C TYR A 40 -7.58 5.75 4.27
N TYR A 41 -8.14 6.59 5.15
CA TYR A 41 -9.31 7.38 4.78
C TYR A 41 -8.98 8.52 3.81
N ASN A 42 -7.77 9.05 3.89
CA ASN A 42 -7.33 10.04 2.91
C ASN A 42 -7.25 9.42 1.53
N LEU A 43 -6.67 8.24 1.44
CA LEU A 43 -6.57 7.53 0.17
C LEU A 43 -7.94 7.13 -0.35
N LEU A 44 -8.78 6.54 0.50
CA LEU A 44 -10.11 6.07 0.11
C LEU A 44 -10.99 7.20 -0.41
N ASN A 45 -10.92 8.36 0.23
CA ASN A 45 -11.77 9.51 -0.11
C ASN A 45 -11.21 10.39 -1.23
N ASN A 46 -9.91 10.25 -1.57
CA ASN A 46 -9.25 11.11 -2.54
C ASN A 46 -8.32 10.34 -3.48
N TYR A 47 -8.66 9.10 -3.80
CA TYR A 47 -7.75 8.22 -4.55
C TYR A 47 -7.30 8.80 -5.89
N SER A 48 -8.19 9.48 -6.61
CA SER A 48 -7.86 10.06 -7.90
C SER A 48 -6.84 11.20 -7.80
N HIS A 49 -6.77 11.83 -6.64
CA HIS A 49 -5.78 12.88 -6.36
C HIS A 49 -4.40 12.29 -6.13
N TYR A 50 -4.33 11.14 -5.46
CA TYR A 50 -3.06 10.54 -5.06
C TYR A 50 -2.50 9.55 -6.07
N LEU A 51 -3.36 8.89 -6.85
CA LEU A 51 -2.94 7.75 -7.68
C LEU A 51 -3.06 8.03 -9.16
N ASN A 52 -2.15 7.45 -9.93
CA ASN A 52 -2.14 7.47 -11.38
C ASN A 52 -2.40 6.05 -11.88
N LYS A 53 -3.34 5.88 -12.80
CA LYS A 53 -3.70 4.56 -13.33
C LYS A 53 -2.58 3.89 -14.12
N ASN A 54 -1.55 4.63 -14.49
CA ASN A 54 -0.41 4.07 -15.22
C ASN A 54 0.67 3.50 -14.30
N ASN A 55 0.54 3.70 -12.98
CA ASN A 55 1.52 3.21 -12.01
C ASN A 55 0.98 2.03 -11.24
N ILE A 56 1.90 1.23 -10.68
CA ILE A 56 1.58 0.16 -9.75
C ILE A 56 1.95 0.64 -8.36
N TYR A 57 1.03 0.50 -7.41
CA TYR A 57 1.24 0.90 -6.03
C TYR A 57 1.20 -0.30 -5.10
N TYR A 58 2.15 -0.37 -4.17
CA TYR A 58 2.22 -1.44 -3.18
C TYR A 58 1.82 -0.85 -1.84
N LEU A 59 0.65 -1.27 -1.35
CA LEU A 59 0.04 -0.68 -0.16
C LEU A 59 0.29 -1.56 1.05
N TYR A 60 0.57 -0.94 2.21
CA TYR A 60 0.65 -1.73 3.43
C TYR A 60 0.01 -1.00 4.60
N CYS A 61 -0.55 -1.79 5.51
CA CYS A 61 -1.05 -1.35 6.80
C CYS A 61 -0.30 -2.13 7.88
N GLU A 62 -0.81 -2.17 9.09
CA GLU A 62 -0.13 -2.85 10.18
C GLU A 62 -0.07 -4.37 9.98
N GLU A 63 -1.20 -4.99 9.63
CA GLU A 63 -1.31 -6.46 9.56
C GLU A 63 -1.75 -7.00 8.20
N GLY A 64 -2.09 -6.14 7.27
CA GLY A 64 -2.46 -6.56 5.92
C GLY A 64 -3.95 -6.53 5.60
N LYS A 65 -4.83 -6.39 6.59
CA LYS A 65 -6.29 -6.44 6.36
C LYS A 65 -6.81 -5.18 5.67
N GLN A 66 -6.47 -4.01 6.18
CA GLN A 66 -6.92 -2.76 5.58
C GLN A 66 -6.35 -2.55 4.19
N SER A 67 -5.07 -2.88 3.99
CA SER A 67 -4.45 -2.73 2.68
C SER A 67 -5.05 -3.70 1.66
N SER A 68 -5.41 -4.91 2.08
CA SER A 68 -6.10 -5.85 1.19
C SER A 68 -7.47 -5.32 0.79
N ASP A 69 -8.22 -4.77 1.74
CA ASP A 69 -9.56 -4.23 1.47
C ASP A 69 -9.50 -3.04 0.51
N ILE A 70 -8.65 -2.06 0.78
CA ILE A 70 -8.59 -0.87 -0.07
C ILE A 70 -8.01 -1.19 -1.45
N SER A 71 -7.09 -2.14 -1.53
CA SER A 71 -6.53 -2.57 -2.82
C SER A 71 -7.63 -3.13 -3.72
N LYS A 72 -8.52 -3.96 -3.18
CA LYS A 72 -9.64 -4.48 -3.95
C LYS A 72 -10.53 -3.37 -4.49
N ARG A 73 -10.84 -2.39 -3.63
CA ARG A 73 -11.69 -1.26 -4.02
C ARG A 73 -11.03 -0.40 -5.10
N LEU A 74 -9.77 -0.07 -4.92
CA LEU A 74 -9.05 0.77 -5.88
C LEU A 74 -8.89 0.07 -7.23
N ASN A 75 -8.63 -1.23 -7.22
CA ASN A 75 -8.51 -1.99 -8.46
C ASN A 75 -9.85 -2.05 -9.19
N ALA A 76 -10.96 -2.11 -8.46
CA ALA A 76 -12.29 -2.05 -9.06
C ALA A 76 -12.55 -0.70 -9.75
N PHE A 77 -11.89 0.37 -9.30
CA PHE A 77 -11.99 1.69 -9.93
C PHE A 77 -10.97 1.88 -11.07
N GLY A 78 -10.20 0.85 -11.42
CA GLY A 78 -9.28 0.90 -12.55
C GLY A 78 -7.83 1.20 -12.19
N TYR A 79 -7.50 1.33 -10.90
CA TYR A 79 -6.12 1.52 -10.47
C TYR A 79 -5.43 0.17 -10.33
N ASN A 80 -4.11 0.19 -10.29
CA ASN A 80 -3.32 -1.03 -10.18
C ASN A 80 -2.59 -1.01 -8.84
N THR A 81 -3.11 -1.74 -7.87
CA THR A 81 -2.54 -1.80 -6.53
C THR A 81 -2.39 -3.24 -6.06
N LYS A 82 -1.44 -3.47 -5.19
CA LYS A 82 -1.25 -4.74 -4.51
C LYS A 82 -1.04 -4.50 -3.02
N SER A 83 -1.62 -5.35 -2.21
CA SER A 83 -1.45 -5.29 -0.76
C SER A 83 -0.24 -6.13 -0.36
N ILE A 84 0.65 -5.57 0.45
CA ILE A 84 1.81 -6.31 0.96
C ILE A 84 1.35 -7.25 2.07
N GLN A 85 1.54 -8.55 1.86
CA GLN A 85 1.10 -9.58 2.80
C GLN A 85 1.76 -9.41 4.16
N GLY A 86 0.94 -9.52 5.20
CA GLY A 86 1.39 -9.41 6.58
C GLY A 86 1.64 -7.99 7.07
N GLY A 87 1.63 -7.02 6.19
CA GLY A 87 1.78 -5.62 6.55
C GLY A 87 3.11 -5.28 7.18
N PHE A 88 3.14 -4.16 7.91
CA PHE A 88 4.37 -3.67 8.52
C PHE A 88 4.98 -4.67 9.51
N LYS A 89 4.15 -5.42 10.22
CA LYS A 89 4.64 -6.43 11.16
C LYS A 89 5.57 -7.45 10.52
N SER A 90 5.38 -7.73 9.24
CA SER A 90 6.22 -8.69 8.52
C SER A 90 7.60 -8.14 8.16
N PHE A 91 7.82 -6.85 8.32
CA PHE A 91 9.10 -6.21 8.04
C PHE A 91 9.99 -6.09 9.28
N THR A 92 9.47 -6.40 10.46
CA THR A 92 10.20 -6.23 11.72
C THR A 92 10.67 -7.54 12.32
#